data_73b06d26efc87f865ab05fc60a0c8991
#
_entry.id   73b06d26efc87f865ab05fc60a0c8991
#
_cell.length_a   1.000
_cell.length_b   1.000
_cell.length_c   1.000
_cell.angle_alpha   90.00
_cell.angle_beta   90.00
_cell.angle_gamma   90.00
#
_symmetry.space_group_name_H-M   'P 1'
#
loop_
_entity.id
_entity.type
_entity.pdbx_description
1 polymer ?
#
loop_
_entity_poly.entity_id
_entity_poly.type
_entity_poly.pdbx_seq_one_letter_code
_entity_poly.pdbx_strand_id
1 'polypeptide(L)'
;MIYMAGNMEIFNIILLNEIKQSFKNKIFYLINFLYFVIFLSIIQILSIKINSSNLIDITLISVTLSLLISILANSNDFLRKDFVDGTLEQLLIRYNNPELIFVAKIFANWIQSSLIISIFSSCYIYFNSILNLNFIILLILFFILSFGLTCLIGFSALVSIENNIALVGIIIALPLSIPLILIFQACLKDNFQTNILTLLAMNFLTVVTTSIAGGKIIRIINQ
;
A
#
# COMPACT_ATOMS: atom_id res chain seq x y z
N MET A 1 -14.25 -10.30 33.61
CA MET A 1 -15.29 -10.39 32.58
C MET A 1 -14.71 -9.88 31.27
N ILE A 2 -14.07 -10.77 30.50
CA ILE A 2 -13.50 -10.42 29.19
C ILE A 2 -14.69 -10.45 28.23
N TYR A 3 -15.18 -9.27 27.86
CA TYR A 3 -16.11 -9.15 26.75
C TYR A 3 -15.44 -9.78 25.51
N MET A 4 -16.01 -10.85 24.97
CA MET A 4 -15.73 -11.27 23.60
C MET A 4 -16.27 -10.18 22.68
N ALA A 5 -15.49 -9.15 22.46
CA ALA A 5 -15.79 -8.17 21.43
C ALA A 5 -15.88 -8.92 20.10
N GLY A 6 -16.94 -8.70 19.35
CA GLY A 6 -17.09 -9.30 18.03
C GLY A 6 -15.92 -8.89 17.13
N ASN A 7 -15.58 -9.71 16.14
CA ASN A 7 -14.44 -9.44 15.22
C ASN A 7 -14.47 -8.03 14.63
N MET A 8 -15.66 -7.47 14.38
CA MET A 8 -15.85 -6.10 13.89
C MET A 8 -15.47 -5.03 14.92
N GLU A 9 -15.77 -5.25 16.20
CA GLU A 9 -15.40 -4.32 17.28
C GLU A 9 -13.89 -4.30 17.47
N ILE A 10 -13.24 -5.46 17.43
CA ILE A 10 -11.79 -5.60 17.53
C ILE A 10 -11.11 -4.83 16.39
N PHE A 11 -11.58 -5.05 15.16
CA PHE A 11 -11.08 -4.36 13.98
C PHE A 11 -11.17 -2.84 14.14
N ASN A 12 -12.34 -2.33 14.51
CA ASN A 12 -12.57 -0.90 14.69
C ASN A 12 -11.69 -0.30 15.79
N ILE A 13 -11.51 -1.00 16.91
CA ILE A 13 -10.68 -0.53 18.03
C ILE A 13 -9.23 -0.39 17.58
N ILE A 14 -8.68 -1.41 16.91
CA ILE A 14 -7.30 -1.39 16.42
C ILE A 14 -7.13 -0.26 15.39
N LEU A 15 -8.03 -0.20 14.42
CA LEU A 15 -7.99 0.79 13.35
C LEU A 15 -8.03 2.23 13.89
N LEU A 16 -8.97 2.52 14.79
CA LEU A 16 -9.10 3.87 15.37
C LEU A 16 -7.88 4.26 16.21
N ASN A 17 -7.29 3.32 16.96
CA ASN A 17 -6.09 3.58 17.74
C ASN A 17 -4.89 3.87 16.83
N GLU A 18 -4.69 3.10 15.77
CA GLU A 18 -3.63 3.32 14.79
C GLU A 18 -3.78 4.69 14.09
N ILE A 19 -4.98 5.01 13.62
CA ILE A 19 -5.26 6.30 12.99
C ILE A 19 -4.99 7.45 13.96
N LYS A 20 -5.44 7.35 15.22
CA LYS A 20 -5.23 8.39 16.23
C LYS A 20 -3.74 8.57 16.55
N GLN A 21 -2.97 7.50 16.59
CA GLN A 21 -1.54 7.54 16.86
C GLN A 21 -0.77 8.20 15.72
N SER A 22 -1.13 7.91 14.48
CA SER A 22 -0.45 8.46 13.31
C SER A 22 -0.74 9.95 13.10
N PHE A 23 -1.94 10.44 13.41
CA PHE A 23 -2.24 11.87 13.34
C PHE A 23 -1.33 12.74 14.23
N LYS A 24 -0.69 12.14 15.24
CA LYS A 24 0.34 12.81 16.03
C LYS A 24 1.67 12.97 15.28
N ASN A 25 1.97 12.11 14.32
CA ASN A 25 3.22 12.09 13.55
C ASN A 25 3.06 12.77 12.18
N LYS A 26 2.88 14.11 12.17
CA LYS A 26 2.74 14.89 10.91
C LYS A 26 3.94 14.74 9.96
N ILE A 27 5.13 14.51 10.50
CA ILE A 27 6.38 14.33 9.74
C ILE A 27 6.28 13.11 8.82
N PHE A 28 5.60 12.05 9.24
CA PHE A 28 5.43 10.83 8.47
C PHE A 28 4.71 11.07 7.12
N TYR A 29 3.65 11.86 7.12
CA TYR A 29 2.92 12.21 5.89
C TYR A 29 3.74 13.05 4.93
N LEU A 30 4.54 13.97 5.49
CA LEU A 30 5.37 14.86 4.71
C LEU A 30 6.51 14.09 4.03
N ILE A 31 7.13 13.14 4.71
CA ILE A 31 8.19 12.29 4.15
C ILE A 31 7.64 11.47 2.98
N ASN A 32 6.46 10.84 3.12
CA ASN A 32 5.83 10.09 2.04
C ASN A 32 5.57 10.93 0.81
N PHE A 33 5.01 12.10 1.01
CA PHE A 33 4.74 13.02 -0.07
C PHE A 33 6.03 13.50 -0.76
N LEU A 34 7.09 13.77 0.00
CA LEU A 34 8.40 14.14 -0.55
C LEU A 34 8.97 13.02 -1.41
N TYR A 35 8.95 11.77 -0.97
CA TYR A 35 9.40 10.65 -1.79
C TYR A 35 8.62 10.56 -3.10
N PHE A 36 7.30 10.68 -3.05
CA PHE A 36 6.47 10.68 -4.25
C PHE A 36 6.88 11.78 -5.24
N VAL A 37 7.00 13.02 -4.78
CA VAL A 37 7.37 14.18 -5.63
C VAL A 37 8.77 14.04 -6.19
N ILE A 38 9.76 13.61 -5.39
CA ILE A 38 11.14 13.44 -5.84
C ILE A 38 11.23 12.41 -6.95
N PHE A 39 10.67 11.21 -6.74
CA PHE A 39 10.74 10.15 -7.73
C PHE A 39 9.96 10.50 -9.00
N LEU A 40 8.80 11.12 -8.87
CA LEU A 40 8.03 11.59 -10.01
C LEU A 40 8.82 12.62 -10.83
N SER A 41 9.47 13.59 -10.18
CA SER A 41 10.27 14.62 -10.86
C SER A 41 11.50 14.03 -11.56
N ILE A 42 12.22 13.10 -10.92
CA ILE A 42 13.40 12.44 -11.51
C ILE A 42 13.01 11.70 -12.80
N ILE A 43 11.96 10.88 -12.76
CA ILE A 43 11.55 10.09 -13.93
C ILE A 43 11.05 11.02 -15.04
N GLN A 44 10.37 12.11 -14.71
CA GLN A 44 9.93 13.09 -15.71
C GLN A 44 11.08 13.82 -16.38
N ILE A 45 12.10 14.23 -15.63
CA ILE A 45 13.31 14.85 -16.21
C ILE A 45 13.99 13.87 -17.18
N LEU A 46 14.09 12.60 -16.83
CA LEU A 46 14.65 11.57 -17.70
C LEU A 46 13.79 11.36 -18.97
N SER A 47 12.47 11.54 -18.88
CA SER A 47 11.54 11.36 -20.01
C SER A 47 11.63 12.48 -21.08
N ILE A 48 12.15 13.66 -20.74
CA ILE A 48 12.26 14.79 -21.70
C ILE A 48 13.12 14.43 -22.93
N LYS A 49 14.02 13.47 -22.82
CA LYS A 49 14.89 13.03 -23.93
C LYS A 49 14.24 11.96 -24.83
N ILE A 50 13.01 11.53 -24.53
CA ILE A 50 12.37 10.43 -25.24
C ILE A 50 11.34 10.97 -26.23
N ASN A 51 11.22 10.32 -27.40
CA ASN A 51 10.32 10.73 -28.46
C ASN A 51 8.85 10.79 -27.99
N SER A 52 8.11 11.75 -28.53
CA SER A 52 6.73 12.10 -28.14
C SER A 52 5.71 10.95 -28.22
N SER A 53 5.95 9.93 -29.03
CA SER A 53 5.02 8.80 -29.19
C SER A 53 4.81 7.96 -27.93
N ASN A 54 5.79 7.94 -27.01
CA ASN A 54 5.76 7.10 -25.80
C ASN A 54 5.58 7.92 -24.50
N LEU A 55 5.31 9.23 -24.62
CA LEU A 55 5.22 10.10 -23.43
C LEU A 55 4.10 9.69 -22.47
N ILE A 56 2.96 9.24 -23.01
CA ILE A 56 1.82 8.79 -22.19
C ILE A 56 2.24 7.57 -21.33
N ASP A 57 2.88 6.60 -21.96
CA ASP A 57 3.30 5.37 -21.30
C ASP A 57 4.32 5.64 -20.21
N ILE A 58 5.29 6.50 -20.49
CA ILE A 58 6.33 6.87 -19.54
C ILE A 58 5.75 7.64 -18.35
N THR A 59 4.81 8.55 -18.60
CA THR A 59 4.16 9.29 -17.50
C THR A 59 3.30 8.38 -16.62
N LEU A 60 2.58 7.42 -17.18
CA LEU A 60 1.82 6.44 -16.42
C LEU A 60 2.73 5.54 -15.56
N ILE A 61 3.83 5.07 -16.15
CA ILE A 61 4.84 4.28 -15.44
C ILE A 61 5.48 5.13 -14.33
N SER A 62 5.81 6.38 -14.60
CA SER A 62 6.45 7.28 -13.62
C SER A 62 5.57 7.49 -12.38
N VAL A 63 4.27 7.72 -12.58
CA VAL A 63 3.32 7.94 -11.48
C VAL A 63 3.14 6.65 -10.67
N THR A 64 2.99 5.51 -11.33
CA THR A 64 2.81 4.22 -10.62
C THR A 64 4.05 3.78 -9.86
N LEU A 65 5.25 4.00 -10.41
CA LEU A 65 6.51 3.71 -9.72
C LEU A 65 6.75 4.66 -8.56
N SER A 66 6.48 5.96 -8.72
CA SER A 66 6.63 6.92 -7.61
C SER A 66 5.66 6.62 -6.46
N LEU A 67 4.44 6.18 -6.76
CA LEU A 67 3.48 5.70 -5.77
C LEU A 67 4.01 4.46 -5.03
N LEU A 68 4.51 3.46 -5.77
CA LEU A 68 5.09 2.24 -5.19
C LEU A 68 6.26 2.56 -4.25
N ILE A 69 7.20 3.38 -4.69
CA ILE A 69 8.39 3.73 -3.90
C ILE A 69 8.00 4.52 -2.64
N SER A 70 7.03 5.42 -2.76
CA SER A 70 6.53 6.17 -1.61
C SER A 70 5.88 5.26 -0.55
N ILE A 71 5.12 4.24 -0.96
CA ILE A 71 4.57 3.25 -0.03
C ILE A 71 5.67 2.39 0.59
N LEU A 72 6.66 1.95 -0.22
CA LEU A 72 7.80 1.17 0.25
C LEU A 72 8.65 1.89 1.29
N ALA A 73 8.87 3.19 1.12
CA ALA A 73 9.70 3.99 2.02
C ALA A 73 9.24 3.93 3.48
N ASN A 74 7.94 3.74 3.72
CA ASN A 74 7.36 3.71 5.06
C ASN A 74 7.04 2.31 5.58
N SER A 75 7.13 1.31 4.73
CA SER A 75 6.72 -0.06 5.09
C SER A 75 7.54 -0.65 6.23
N ASN A 76 8.83 -0.36 6.28
CA ASN A 76 9.73 -0.95 7.25
C ASN A 76 9.47 -0.46 8.69
N ASP A 77 9.01 0.76 8.86
CA ASP A 77 8.74 1.35 10.18
C ASP A 77 7.36 0.97 10.74
N PHE A 78 6.45 0.61 9.86
CA PHE A 78 5.04 0.42 10.16
C PHE A 78 4.77 -0.71 11.18
N LEU A 79 5.34 -1.90 10.96
CA LEU A 79 5.16 -3.05 11.85
C LEU A 79 6.35 -3.25 12.80
N ARG A 80 7.52 -2.76 12.40
CA ARG A 80 8.74 -2.92 13.19
C ARG A 80 8.68 -2.19 14.53
N LYS A 81 8.09 -1.00 14.55
CA LYS A 81 7.87 -0.26 15.80
C LYS A 81 7.02 -1.06 16.78
N ASP A 82 5.91 -1.59 16.30
CA ASP A 82 4.98 -2.35 17.13
C ASP A 82 5.59 -3.67 17.64
N PHE A 83 6.47 -4.25 16.85
CA PHE A 83 7.24 -5.42 17.28
C PHE A 83 8.24 -5.06 18.37
N VAL A 84 9.04 -4.00 18.17
CA VAL A 84 10.06 -3.56 19.14
C VAL A 84 9.43 -3.10 20.46
N ASP A 85 8.29 -2.39 20.38
CA ASP A 85 7.58 -1.87 21.55
C ASP A 85 6.72 -2.94 22.25
N GLY A 86 6.65 -4.18 21.72
CA GLY A 86 5.84 -5.28 22.27
C GLY A 86 4.33 -5.08 22.13
N THR A 87 3.88 -4.11 21.36
CA THR A 87 2.44 -3.83 21.15
C THR A 87 1.76 -4.93 20.35
N LEU A 88 2.46 -5.56 19.39
CA LEU A 88 1.95 -6.72 18.64
C LEU A 88 1.66 -7.90 19.56
N GLU A 89 2.56 -8.20 20.50
CA GLU A 89 2.39 -9.27 21.48
C GLU A 89 1.18 -9.00 22.39
N GLN A 90 1.04 -7.78 22.89
CA GLN A 90 -0.10 -7.38 23.70
C GLN A 90 -1.44 -7.51 22.96
N LEU A 91 -1.47 -7.15 21.67
CA LEU A 91 -2.65 -7.31 20.84
C LEU A 91 -3.00 -8.79 20.61
N LEU A 92 -1.99 -9.66 20.43
CA LEU A 92 -2.19 -11.10 20.28
C LEU A 92 -2.75 -11.73 21.55
N ILE A 93 -2.19 -11.40 22.73
CA ILE A 93 -2.66 -11.90 24.02
C ILE A 93 -4.12 -11.46 24.24
N ARG A 94 -4.45 -10.24 23.87
CA ARG A 94 -5.79 -9.67 24.11
C ARG A 94 -6.84 -10.22 23.17
N TYR A 95 -6.54 -10.39 21.88
CA TYR A 95 -7.56 -10.67 20.86
C TYR A 95 -7.43 -12.05 20.22
N ASN A 96 -6.30 -12.72 20.35
CA ASN A 96 -6.01 -14.08 19.83
C ASN A 96 -6.39 -14.31 18.35
N ASN A 97 -6.42 -13.24 17.53
CA ASN A 97 -6.77 -13.29 16.10
C ASN A 97 -5.72 -12.52 15.28
N PRO A 98 -4.59 -13.16 14.93
CA PRO A 98 -3.47 -12.48 14.27
C PRO A 98 -3.81 -11.99 12.86
N GLU A 99 -4.67 -12.70 12.12
CA GLU A 99 -5.09 -12.31 10.77
C GLU A 99 -5.85 -10.99 10.79
N LEU A 100 -6.78 -10.84 11.75
CA LEU A 100 -7.57 -9.64 11.92
C LEU A 100 -6.72 -8.45 12.36
N ILE A 101 -5.74 -8.68 13.26
CA ILE A 101 -4.80 -7.66 13.68
C ILE A 101 -4.00 -7.16 12.47
N PHE A 102 -3.48 -8.06 11.64
CA PHE A 102 -2.73 -7.72 10.45
C PHE A 102 -3.54 -6.89 9.46
N VAL A 103 -4.77 -7.34 9.13
CA VAL A 103 -5.66 -6.62 8.20
C VAL A 103 -6.01 -5.23 8.73
N ALA A 104 -6.33 -5.10 10.02
CA ALA A 104 -6.64 -3.81 10.63
C ALA A 104 -5.46 -2.82 10.55
N LYS A 105 -4.25 -3.30 10.80
CA LYS A 105 -3.03 -2.49 10.69
C LYS A 105 -2.73 -2.08 9.25
N ILE A 106 -2.86 -2.99 8.29
CA ILE A 106 -2.70 -2.66 6.86
C ILE A 106 -3.73 -1.60 6.44
N PHE A 107 -4.98 -1.78 6.83
CA PHE A 107 -6.03 -0.83 6.48
C PHE A 107 -5.77 0.56 7.06
N ALA A 108 -5.29 0.62 8.31
CA ALA A 108 -4.85 1.87 8.93
C ALA A 108 -3.71 2.52 8.15
N ASN A 109 -2.67 1.75 7.81
CA ASN A 109 -1.53 2.24 7.03
C ASN A 109 -1.93 2.73 5.63
N TRP A 110 -2.85 2.03 4.97
CA TRP A 110 -3.39 2.46 3.68
C TRP A 110 -4.08 3.82 3.78
N ILE A 111 -4.94 4.02 4.77
CA ILE A 111 -5.60 5.32 4.99
C ILE A 111 -4.58 6.42 5.26
N GLN A 112 -3.54 6.12 6.02
CA GLN A 112 -2.57 7.10 6.47
C GLN A 112 -1.56 7.52 5.40
N SER A 113 -1.02 6.57 4.67
CA SER A 113 0.10 6.81 3.75
C SER A 113 -0.35 6.86 2.28
N SER A 114 -0.98 5.81 1.82
CA SER A 114 -1.20 5.59 0.40
C SER A 114 -2.45 6.26 -0.16
N LEU A 115 -3.46 6.51 0.68
CA LEU A 115 -4.68 7.20 0.23
C LEU A 115 -4.39 8.62 -0.23
N ILE A 116 -3.59 9.37 0.52
CA ILE A 116 -3.21 10.75 0.16
C ILE A 116 -2.44 10.77 -1.16
N ILE A 117 -1.46 9.87 -1.32
CA ILE A 117 -0.64 9.80 -2.53
C ILE A 117 -1.47 9.37 -3.73
N SER A 118 -2.45 8.48 -3.56
CA SER A 118 -3.34 8.07 -4.64
C SER A 118 -4.21 9.22 -5.15
N ILE A 119 -4.64 10.14 -4.27
CA ILE A 119 -5.33 11.36 -4.66
C ILE A 119 -4.41 12.26 -5.50
N PHE A 120 -3.17 12.49 -5.06
CA PHE A 120 -2.21 13.29 -5.82
C PHE A 120 -1.87 12.65 -7.17
N SER A 121 -1.73 11.34 -7.24
CA SER A 121 -1.49 10.60 -8.49
C SER A 121 -2.63 10.77 -9.48
N SER A 122 -3.88 10.67 -9.03
CA SER A 122 -5.05 10.85 -9.87
C SER A 122 -5.20 12.31 -10.35
N CYS A 123 -4.97 13.29 -9.47
CA CYS A 123 -4.95 14.71 -9.82
C CYS A 123 -3.88 15.00 -10.89
N TYR A 124 -2.68 14.45 -10.70
CA TYR A 124 -1.57 14.68 -11.62
C TYR A 124 -1.89 14.19 -13.04
N ILE A 125 -2.41 12.97 -13.18
CA ILE A 125 -2.80 12.42 -14.48
C ILE A 125 -3.96 13.20 -15.11
N TYR A 126 -4.94 13.58 -14.31
CA TYR A 126 -6.10 14.33 -14.78
C TYR A 126 -5.74 15.73 -15.29
N PHE A 127 -4.96 16.51 -14.52
CA PHE A 127 -4.58 17.86 -14.90
C PHE A 127 -3.63 17.92 -16.12
N ASN A 128 -2.82 16.91 -16.32
CA ASN A 128 -1.96 16.84 -17.51
C ASN A 128 -2.71 16.31 -18.74
N SER A 129 -4.03 16.05 -18.65
CA SER A 129 -4.87 15.56 -19.76
C SER A 129 -4.27 14.34 -20.48
N ILE A 130 -3.55 13.48 -19.73
CA ILE A 130 -2.85 12.31 -20.27
C ILE A 130 -3.84 11.28 -20.77
N LEU A 131 -4.98 11.16 -20.09
CA LEU A 131 -6.05 10.21 -20.40
C LEU A 131 -7.40 10.94 -20.45
N ASN A 132 -8.26 10.57 -21.42
CA ASN A 132 -9.62 11.08 -21.52
C ASN A 132 -10.58 10.33 -20.55
N LEU A 133 -10.14 10.11 -19.31
CA LEU A 133 -10.94 9.47 -18.28
C LEU A 133 -11.46 10.49 -17.27
N ASN A 134 -12.66 10.22 -16.73
CA ASN A 134 -13.21 11.04 -15.67
C ASN A 134 -12.34 10.96 -14.41
N PHE A 135 -12.17 12.09 -13.72
CA PHE A 135 -11.39 12.15 -12.47
C PHE A 135 -11.80 11.12 -11.43
N ILE A 136 -13.12 10.88 -11.27
CA ILE A 136 -13.65 9.91 -10.31
C ILE A 136 -13.18 8.49 -10.63
N ILE A 137 -13.17 8.12 -11.91
CA ILE A 137 -12.71 6.80 -12.36
C ILE A 137 -11.22 6.64 -12.06
N LEU A 138 -10.41 7.64 -12.38
CA LEU A 138 -8.98 7.63 -12.06
C LEU A 138 -8.73 7.49 -10.56
N LEU A 139 -9.47 8.23 -9.75
CA LEU A 139 -9.36 8.20 -8.30
C LEU A 139 -9.68 6.81 -7.74
N ILE A 140 -10.77 6.17 -8.21
CA ILE A 140 -11.15 4.81 -7.79
C ILE A 140 -10.05 3.80 -8.19
N LEU A 141 -9.53 3.89 -9.41
CA LEU A 141 -8.47 2.99 -9.89
C LEU A 141 -7.20 3.11 -9.04
N PHE A 142 -6.76 4.34 -8.74
CA PHE A 142 -5.61 4.56 -7.87
C PHE A 142 -5.83 4.10 -6.43
N PHE A 143 -7.06 4.19 -5.91
CA PHE A 143 -7.40 3.65 -4.59
C PHE A 143 -7.28 2.13 -4.57
N ILE A 144 -7.81 1.45 -5.60
CA ILE A 144 -7.72 0.00 -5.73
C ILE A 144 -6.25 -0.43 -5.84
N LEU A 145 -5.46 0.22 -6.70
CA LEU A 145 -4.03 -0.07 -6.85
C LEU A 145 -3.27 0.13 -5.53
N SER A 146 -3.44 1.30 -4.90
CA SER A 146 -2.72 1.63 -3.67
C SER A 146 -3.03 0.67 -2.52
N PHE A 147 -4.28 0.20 -2.43
CA PHE A 147 -4.67 -0.79 -1.43
C PHE A 147 -3.97 -2.13 -1.64
N GLY A 148 -3.97 -2.67 -2.86
CA GLY A 148 -3.25 -3.91 -3.17
C GLY A 148 -1.75 -3.81 -2.92
N LEU A 149 -1.13 -2.68 -3.29
CA LEU A 149 0.28 -2.44 -3.02
C LEU A 149 0.58 -2.39 -1.52
N THR A 150 -0.25 -1.74 -0.72
CA THR A 150 -0.05 -1.70 0.74
C THR A 150 -0.18 -3.08 1.38
N CYS A 151 -1.06 -3.95 0.88
CA CYS A 151 -1.17 -5.34 1.36
C CYS A 151 0.12 -6.13 1.09
N LEU A 152 0.65 -6.06 -0.14
CA LEU A 152 1.88 -6.75 -0.52
C LEU A 152 3.09 -6.23 0.25
N ILE A 153 3.20 -4.91 0.36
CA ILE A 153 4.30 -4.25 1.06
C ILE A 153 4.23 -4.51 2.57
N GLY A 154 3.03 -4.48 3.17
CA GLY A 154 2.85 -4.82 4.58
C GLY A 154 3.22 -6.28 4.89
N PHE A 155 2.89 -7.21 3.99
CA PHE A 155 3.32 -8.60 4.10
C PHE A 155 4.86 -8.73 4.02
N SER A 156 5.49 -8.08 3.05
CA SER A 156 6.94 -8.11 2.89
C SER A 156 7.68 -7.47 4.08
N ALA A 157 7.07 -6.45 4.71
CA ALA A 157 7.59 -5.84 5.93
C ALA A 157 7.61 -6.83 7.11
N LEU A 158 6.57 -7.66 7.26
CA LEU A 158 6.57 -8.73 8.28
C LEU A 158 7.71 -9.73 8.06
N VAL A 159 7.91 -10.18 6.82
CA VAL A 159 9.01 -11.10 6.50
C VAL A 159 10.38 -10.47 6.80
N SER A 160 10.52 -9.16 6.63
CA SER A 160 11.76 -8.45 6.98
C SER A 160 12.02 -8.38 8.49
N ILE A 161 10.97 -8.34 9.31
CA ILE A 161 11.10 -8.35 10.77
C ILE A 161 11.64 -9.69 11.24
N GLU A 162 11.08 -10.79 10.75
CA GLU A 162 11.52 -12.15 11.09
C GLU A 162 13.00 -12.35 10.78
N ASN A 163 13.47 -11.85 9.65
CA ASN A 163 14.87 -12.00 9.22
C ASN A 163 15.82 -10.93 9.77
N ASN A 164 15.33 -9.94 10.51
CA ASN A 164 16.08 -8.77 11.00
C ASN A 164 16.82 -7.96 9.90
N ILE A 165 16.42 -8.11 8.64
CA ILE A 165 17.04 -7.45 7.48
C ILE A 165 15.97 -6.66 6.73
N ALA A 166 15.97 -5.34 6.88
CA ALA A 166 15.00 -4.45 6.22
C ALA A 166 14.98 -4.58 4.68
N LEU A 167 16.12 -4.86 4.06
CA LEU A 167 16.25 -5.02 2.60
C LEU A 167 15.48 -6.23 2.06
N VAL A 168 15.31 -7.28 2.85
CA VAL A 168 14.57 -8.49 2.42
C VAL A 168 13.12 -8.14 2.07
N GLY A 169 12.48 -7.30 2.86
CA GLY A 169 11.12 -6.83 2.57
C GLY A 169 11.01 -6.14 1.22
N ILE A 170 11.94 -5.24 0.90
CA ILE A 170 11.95 -4.52 -0.38
C ILE A 170 12.16 -5.48 -1.57
N ILE A 171 13.12 -6.42 -1.44
CA ILE A 171 13.43 -7.40 -2.49
C ILE A 171 12.22 -8.29 -2.79
N ILE A 172 11.41 -8.63 -1.78
CA ILE A 172 10.21 -9.45 -1.96
C ILE A 172 9.06 -8.59 -2.52
N ALA A 173 8.87 -7.37 -2.03
CA ALA A 173 7.78 -6.50 -2.44
C ALA A 173 7.82 -6.11 -3.92
N LEU A 174 9.02 -5.83 -4.46
CA LEU A 174 9.18 -5.37 -5.83
C LEU A 174 8.62 -6.37 -6.86
N PRO A 175 9.08 -7.65 -6.94
CA PRO A 175 8.56 -8.58 -7.92
C PRO A 175 7.07 -8.89 -7.72
N LEU A 176 6.57 -8.92 -6.48
CA LEU A 176 5.16 -9.17 -6.20
C LEU A 176 4.25 -8.02 -6.65
N SER A 177 4.76 -6.79 -6.68
CA SER A 177 3.99 -5.60 -7.11
C SER A 177 3.87 -5.48 -8.63
N ILE A 178 4.80 -6.08 -9.42
CA ILE A 178 4.83 -5.95 -10.88
C ILE A 178 3.52 -6.39 -11.55
N PRO A 179 2.95 -7.57 -11.27
CA PRO A 179 1.72 -8.01 -11.92
C PRO A 179 0.56 -7.03 -11.67
N LEU A 180 0.46 -6.51 -10.46
CA LEU A 180 -0.61 -5.58 -10.09
C LEU A 180 -0.49 -4.24 -10.82
N ILE A 181 0.74 -3.73 -10.97
CA ILE A 181 1.02 -2.51 -11.74
C ILE A 181 0.73 -2.71 -13.22
N LEU A 182 1.12 -3.85 -13.80
CA LEU A 182 0.86 -4.13 -15.23
C LEU A 182 -0.64 -4.21 -15.54
N ILE A 183 -1.43 -4.89 -14.70
CA ILE A 183 -2.88 -4.96 -14.87
C ILE A 183 -3.51 -3.57 -14.71
N PHE A 184 -3.03 -2.77 -13.76
CA PHE A 184 -3.49 -1.40 -13.60
C PHE A 184 -3.22 -0.54 -14.84
N GLN A 185 -2.04 -0.65 -15.44
CA GLN A 185 -1.72 0.08 -16.69
C GLN A 185 -2.58 -0.39 -17.86
N ALA A 186 -2.88 -1.69 -17.94
CA ALA A 186 -3.82 -2.22 -18.92
C ALA A 186 -5.25 -1.67 -18.72
N CYS A 187 -5.68 -1.46 -17.47
CA CYS A 187 -6.97 -0.80 -17.19
C CYS A 187 -7.05 0.64 -17.72
N LEU A 188 -5.92 1.35 -17.74
CA LEU A 188 -5.89 2.73 -18.19
C LEU A 188 -5.85 2.89 -19.72
N LYS A 189 -5.30 1.89 -20.44
CA LYS A 189 -5.03 1.96 -21.87
C LYS A 189 -6.05 1.20 -22.72
N ASP A 190 -6.41 0.00 -22.30
CA ASP A 190 -7.18 -0.96 -23.07
C ASP A 190 -8.63 -1.06 -22.56
N ASN A 191 -9.33 -2.14 -22.94
CA ASN A 191 -10.71 -2.42 -22.56
C ASN A 191 -10.93 -2.31 -21.03
N PHE A 192 -11.38 -1.14 -20.60
CA PHE A 192 -11.59 -0.78 -19.20
C PHE A 192 -12.43 -1.80 -18.45
N GLN A 193 -13.53 -2.29 -19.06
CA GLN A 193 -14.47 -3.18 -18.37
C GLN A 193 -13.89 -4.55 -18.02
N THR A 194 -13.12 -5.16 -18.91
CA THR A 194 -12.51 -6.48 -18.65
C THR A 194 -11.33 -6.37 -17.67
N ASN A 195 -10.53 -5.34 -17.84
CA ASN A 195 -9.32 -5.16 -17.05
C ASN A 195 -9.60 -4.71 -15.61
N ILE A 196 -10.68 -3.97 -15.34
CA ILE A 196 -11.07 -3.59 -13.98
C ILE A 196 -11.48 -4.81 -13.14
N LEU A 197 -12.17 -5.79 -13.76
CA LEU A 197 -12.51 -7.03 -13.07
C LEU A 197 -11.26 -7.84 -12.70
N THR A 198 -10.28 -7.91 -13.60
CA THR A 198 -9.00 -8.58 -13.32
C THR A 198 -8.22 -7.85 -12.23
N LEU A 199 -8.21 -6.51 -12.23
CA LEU A 199 -7.58 -5.71 -11.19
C LEU A 199 -8.24 -5.95 -9.81
N LEU A 200 -9.57 -5.97 -9.74
CA LEU A 200 -10.31 -6.27 -8.52
C LEU A 200 -10.06 -7.70 -8.03
N ALA A 201 -10.07 -8.69 -8.93
CA ALA A 201 -9.79 -10.08 -8.61
C ALA A 201 -8.37 -10.26 -8.04
N MET A 202 -7.37 -9.63 -8.67
CA MET A 202 -5.99 -9.64 -8.17
C MET A 202 -5.85 -8.95 -6.81
N ASN A 203 -6.51 -7.81 -6.60
CA ASN A 203 -6.53 -7.16 -5.29
C ASN A 203 -7.17 -8.04 -4.22
N PHE A 204 -8.31 -8.67 -4.52
CA PHE A 204 -8.95 -9.59 -3.59
C PHE A 204 -8.04 -10.76 -3.23
N LEU A 205 -7.40 -11.35 -4.23
CA LEU A 205 -6.44 -12.44 -4.04
C LEU A 205 -5.25 -12.00 -3.17
N THR A 206 -4.68 -10.81 -3.41
CA THR A 206 -3.58 -10.28 -2.60
C THR A 206 -4.01 -10.06 -1.15
N VAL A 207 -5.20 -9.53 -0.89
CA VAL A 207 -5.72 -9.32 0.47
C VAL A 207 -5.87 -10.64 1.21
N VAL A 208 -6.49 -11.66 0.58
CA VAL A 208 -6.72 -12.96 1.20
C VAL A 208 -5.38 -13.67 1.48
N THR A 209 -4.49 -13.73 0.50
CA THR A 209 -3.20 -14.43 0.66
C THR A 209 -2.32 -13.76 1.69
N THR A 210 -2.21 -12.42 1.66
CA THR A 210 -1.38 -11.67 2.60
C THR A 210 -1.95 -11.67 4.01
N SER A 211 -3.29 -11.68 4.19
CA SER A 211 -3.90 -11.76 5.52
C SER A 211 -3.61 -13.10 6.20
N ILE A 212 -3.80 -14.21 5.47
CA ILE A 212 -3.53 -15.56 6.00
C ILE A 212 -2.04 -15.75 6.30
N ALA A 213 -1.19 -15.39 5.34
CA ALA A 213 0.26 -15.54 5.49
C ALA A 213 0.81 -14.59 6.58
N GLY A 214 0.36 -13.34 6.60
CA GLY A 214 0.75 -12.36 7.60
C GLY A 214 0.31 -12.74 9.02
N GLY A 215 -0.90 -13.26 9.17
CA GLY A 215 -1.37 -13.78 10.46
C GLY A 215 -0.51 -14.93 10.99
N LYS A 216 -0.09 -15.86 10.10
CA LYS A 216 0.81 -16.96 10.49
C LYS A 216 2.18 -16.44 10.91
N ILE A 217 2.76 -15.48 10.17
CA ILE A 217 4.07 -14.90 10.50
C ILE A 217 4.01 -14.16 11.84
N ILE A 218 2.98 -13.35 12.09
CA ILE A 218 2.80 -12.66 13.38
C ILE A 218 2.76 -13.67 14.53
N ARG A 219 2.14 -14.83 14.34
CA ARG A 219 2.10 -15.87 15.36
C ARG A 219 3.47 -16.52 15.61
N ILE A 220 4.27 -16.73 14.54
CA ILE A 220 5.62 -17.32 14.65
C ILE A 220 6.59 -16.36 15.34
N ILE A 221 6.56 -15.08 14.97
CA ILE A 221 7.48 -14.07 15.52
C ILE A 221 7.28 -13.87 17.03
N ASN A 222 6.08 -14.13 17.54
CA ASN A 222 5.75 -13.95 18.96
C ASN A 222 5.75 -15.29 19.77
N GLN A 223 6.23 -16.38 19.22
CA GLN A 223 6.53 -17.64 19.93
C GLN A 223 7.97 -17.67 20.42
#